data_b9d1403bd8aff302d7b5c95bf8ee1253
#
_entry.id   b9d1403bd8aff302d7b5c95bf8ee1253
#
_cell.length_a   1.000
_cell.length_b   1.000
_cell.length_c   1.000
_cell.angle_alpha   90.00
_cell.angle_beta   90.00
_cell.angle_gamma   90.00
#
_symmetry.space_group_name_H-M   'P 1'
#
loop_
_entity.id
_entity.type
_entity.pdbx_description
1 polymer ?
#
loop_
_entity_poly.entity_id
_entity_poly.type
_entity_poly.pdbx_seq_one_letter_code
_entity_poly.pdbx_strand_id
1 'polypeptide(L)'
;MKVDFEDLVTELKNKNIRLSHQRLKVLEYLTQNYTHPTADQIYNGLHHEVPTLSKTTVYNTLNSLAEAGLVRTINIEDNEIRYDISTDDHGHFKCKSCGKIYDFKVDISSIEATDLNDFEINDKNIYFKGICPQCQMSNKEK
;
A
#
# COMPACT_ATOMS: atom_id res chain seq x y z
N MET A 1 4.80 7.50 -9.27
CA MET A 1 4.66 8.94 -9.05
C MET A 1 4.72 9.23 -7.56
N LYS A 2 5.42 10.28 -7.20
CA LYS A 2 5.61 10.62 -5.79
C LYS A 2 4.37 11.36 -5.27
N VAL A 3 3.81 10.90 -4.16
CA VAL A 3 2.63 11.52 -3.56
C VAL A 3 3.08 12.58 -2.56
N ASP A 4 2.55 13.80 -2.70
CA ASP A 4 2.88 14.91 -1.84
C ASP A 4 2.06 14.85 -0.55
N PHE A 5 2.74 14.94 0.59
CA PHE A 5 2.12 14.92 1.91
C PHE A 5 1.07 16.04 2.05
N GLU A 6 1.38 17.26 1.59
CA GLU A 6 0.47 18.39 1.74
C GLU A 6 -0.79 18.24 0.89
N ASP A 7 -0.68 17.64 -0.29
CA ASP A 7 -1.85 17.35 -1.12
C ASP A 7 -2.78 16.37 -0.42
N LEU A 8 -2.22 15.37 0.27
CA LEU A 8 -3.00 14.39 1.02
C LEU A 8 -3.69 15.04 2.21
N VAL A 9 -3.00 15.94 2.91
CA VAL A 9 -3.59 16.69 4.03
C VAL A 9 -4.80 17.50 3.54
N THR A 10 -4.66 18.17 2.40
CA THR A 10 -5.75 18.94 1.79
C THR A 10 -6.94 18.04 1.44
N GLU A 11 -6.66 16.89 0.85
CA GLU A 11 -7.70 15.91 0.49
C GLU A 11 -8.45 15.41 1.71
N LEU A 12 -7.73 15.13 2.80
CA LEU A 12 -8.35 14.68 4.04
C LEU A 12 -9.27 15.73 4.63
N LYS A 13 -8.85 17.00 4.60
CA LYS A 13 -9.68 18.10 5.05
C LYS A 13 -10.95 18.24 4.22
N ASN A 14 -10.80 18.10 2.90
CA ASN A 14 -11.94 18.17 1.98
C ASN A 14 -12.94 17.05 2.20
N LYS A 15 -12.49 15.90 2.68
CA LYS A 15 -13.33 14.75 2.99
C LYS A 15 -13.82 14.74 4.43
N ASN A 16 -13.56 15.82 5.19
CA ASN A 16 -13.97 15.98 6.60
C ASN A 16 -13.38 14.90 7.52
N ILE A 17 -12.19 14.41 7.19
CA ILE A 17 -11.48 13.46 8.05
C ILE A 17 -10.67 14.24 9.07
N ARG A 18 -10.87 13.92 10.34
CA ARG A 18 -10.18 14.58 11.44
C ARG A 18 -8.67 14.29 11.39
N LEU A 19 -7.87 15.37 11.45
CA LEU A 19 -6.42 15.27 11.43
C LEU A 19 -5.87 15.44 12.84
N SER A 20 -5.55 14.33 13.52
CA SER A 20 -4.81 14.34 14.76
C SER A 20 -3.31 14.29 14.47
N HIS A 21 -2.50 14.65 15.47
CA HIS A 21 -1.04 14.53 15.33
C HIS A 21 -0.62 13.11 14.96
N GLN A 22 -1.23 12.11 15.58
CA GLN A 22 -0.90 10.72 15.33
C GLN A 22 -1.26 10.29 13.90
N ARG A 23 -2.42 10.73 13.39
CA ARG A 23 -2.83 10.44 12.02
C ARG A 23 -1.91 11.09 11.00
N LEU A 24 -1.47 12.32 11.28
CA LEU A 24 -0.52 13.00 10.40
C LEU A 24 0.82 12.26 10.36
N LYS A 25 1.26 11.71 11.48
CA LYS A 25 2.50 10.93 11.54
C LYS A 25 2.40 9.64 10.74
N VAL A 26 1.27 8.96 10.78
CA VAL A 26 1.05 7.76 9.95
C VAL A 26 1.10 8.13 8.47
N LEU A 27 0.43 9.21 8.10
CA LEU A 27 0.41 9.69 6.72
C LEU A 27 1.81 10.06 6.24
N GLU A 28 2.57 10.78 7.07
CA GLU A 28 3.95 11.16 6.76
C GLU A 28 4.83 9.93 6.54
N TYR A 29 4.68 8.91 7.39
CA TYR A 29 5.42 7.66 7.24
C TYR A 29 5.14 7.01 5.89
N LEU A 30 3.87 6.95 5.49
CA LEU A 30 3.49 6.37 4.20
C LEU A 30 4.07 7.14 3.01
N THR A 31 4.13 8.47 3.09
CA THR A 31 4.68 9.27 1.99
C THR A 31 6.19 9.14 1.88
N GLN A 32 6.87 8.78 2.96
CA GLN A 32 8.32 8.63 2.99
C GLN A 32 8.78 7.20 2.76
N ASN A 33 7.87 6.23 2.83
CA ASN A 33 8.22 4.81 2.76
C ASN A 33 7.33 4.08 1.76
N TYR A 34 7.79 4.00 0.52
CA TYR A 34 7.09 3.32 -0.57
C TYR A 34 7.39 1.81 -0.60
N THR A 35 7.65 1.23 0.57
CA THR A 35 8.03 -0.18 0.69
C THR A 35 6.83 -1.12 0.91
N HIS A 36 5.61 -0.60 0.77
CA HIS A 36 4.38 -1.34 1.01
C HIS A 36 4.33 -1.90 2.44
N PRO A 37 4.33 -1.01 3.45
CA PRO A 37 4.42 -1.46 4.84
C PRO A 37 3.12 -2.08 5.33
N THR A 38 3.26 -2.99 6.29
CA THR A 38 2.12 -3.48 7.09
C THR A 38 1.81 -2.48 8.21
N ALA A 39 0.65 -2.63 8.83
CA ALA A 39 0.30 -1.78 9.99
C ALA A 39 1.31 -1.95 11.12
N ASP A 40 1.78 -3.17 11.36
CA ASP A 40 2.77 -3.43 12.41
C ASP A 40 4.11 -2.75 12.10
N GLN A 41 4.53 -2.74 10.84
CA GLN A 41 5.77 -2.06 10.44
C GLN A 41 5.64 -0.54 10.63
N ILE A 42 4.48 0.02 10.31
CA ILE A 42 4.22 1.45 10.53
C ILE A 42 4.28 1.77 12.03
N TYR A 43 3.62 0.97 12.84
CA TYR A 43 3.62 1.15 14.29
C TYR A 43 5.05 1.08 14.86
N ASN A 44 5.80 0.06 14.49
CA ASN A 44 7.17 -0.12 14.97
C ASN A 44 8.10 1.02 14.52
N GLY A 45 7.89 1.53 13.32
CA GLY A 45 8.69 2.64 12.79
C GLY A 45 8.39 3.97 13.44
N LEU A 46 7.19 4.17 13.97
CA LEU A 46 6.77 5.44 14.58
C LEU A 46 6.79 5.44 16.10
N HIS A 47 6.85 4.28 16.73
CA HIS A 47 6.69 4.16 18.19
C HIS A 47 7.72 4.96 18.98
N HIS A 48 8.96 5.04 18.52
CA HIS A 48 10.00 5.80 19.20
C HIS A 48 9.74 7.30 19.16
N GLU A 49 9.24 7.78 18.03
CA GLU A 49 8.96 9.20 17.83
C GLU A 49 7.65 9.63 18.47
N VAL A 50 6.67 8.72 18.51
CA VAL A 50 5.34 8.98 19.05
C VAL A 50 5.01 7.88 20.08
N PRO A 51 5.54 7.99 21.32
CA PRO A 51 5.37 6.92 22.31
C PRO A 51 3.92 6.63 22.70
N THR A 52 3.01 7.62 22.53
CA THR A 52 1.59 7.45 22.85
C THR A 52 0.80 6.80 21.73
N LEU A 53 1.43 6.53 20.58
CA LEU A 53 0.77 5.91 19.45
C LEU A 53 0.37 4.48 19.80
N SER A 54 -0.88 4.11 19.52
CA SER A 54 -1.37 2.75 19.69
C SER A 54 -1.51 2.06 18.35
N LYS A 55 -1.48 0.73 18.35
CA LYS A 55 -1.74 -0.06 17.14
C LYS A 55 -3.15 0.20 16.62
N THR A 56 -4.12 0.35 17.52
CA THR A 56 -5.51 0.65 17.16
C THR A 56 -5.60 1.95 16.37
N THR A 57 -4.87 2.98 16.78
CA THR A 57 -4.85 4.25 16.06
C THR A 57 -4.27 4.09 14.66
N VAL A 58 -3.21 3.29 14.52
CA VAL A 58 -2.62 3.01 13.21
C VAL A 58 -3.63 2.33 12.30
N TYR A 59 -4.29 1.27 12.78
CA TYR A 59 -5.30 0.55 11.99
C TYR A 59 -6.48 1.45 11.62
N ASN A 60 -6.99 2.25 12.57
CA ASN A 60 -8.11 3.15 12.30
C ASN A 60 -7.74 4.22 11.27
N THR A 61 -6.52 4.73 11.33
CA THR A 61 -6.03 5.71 10.36
C THR A 61 -5.96 5.09 8.97
N LEU A 62 -5.36 3.90 8.86
CA LEU A 62 -5.23 3.21 7.58
C LEU A 62 -6.60 2.87 6.99
N ASN A 63 -7.55 2.46 7.81
CA ASN A 63 -8.91 2.18 7.35
C ASN A 63 -9.59 3.43 6.83
N SER A 64 -9.43 4.56 7.52
CA SER A 64 -10.00 5.84 7.06
C SER A 64 -9.38 6.28 5.73
N LEU A 65 -8.08 6.11 5.57
CA LEU A 65 -7.39 6.45 4.33
C LEU A 65 -7.84 5.54 3.18
N ALA A 66 -8.02 4.25 3.45
CA ALA A 66 -8.48 3.30 2.44
C ALA A 66 -9.92 3.61 2.01
N GLU A 67 -10.81 3.90 2.94
CA GLU A 67 -12.20 4.28 2.64
C GLU A 67 -12.25 5.56 1.82
N ALA A 68 -11.34 6.48 2.06
CA ALA A 68 -11.25 7.74 1.31
C ALA A 68 -10.60 7.57 -0.06
N GLY A 69 -10.10 6.38 -0.39
CA GLY A 69 -9.43 6.12 -1.67
C GLY A 69 -8.02 6.67 -1.77
N LEU A 70 -7.42 7.06 -0.64
CA LEU A 70 -6.08 7.65 -0.61
C LEU A 70 -4.96 6.62 -0.41
N VAL A 71 -5.32 5.43 0.03
CA VAL A 71 -4.39 4.33 0.23
C VAL A 71 -5.03 3.07 -0.34
N ARG A 72 -4.25 2.25 -1.02
CA ARG A 72 -4.68 0.93 -1.50
C ARG A 72 -4.20 -0.14 -0.54
N THR A 73 -5.04 -1.13 -0.32
CA THR A 73 -4.62 -2.32 0.41
C THR A 73 -4.10 -3.36 -0.57
N ILE A 74 -3.00 -4.01 -0.22
CA ILE A 74 -2.42 -5.09 -1.01
C ILE A 74 -2.54 -6.37 -0.19
N ASN A 75 -3.28 -7.33 -0.69
CA ASN A 75 -3.48 -8.60 -0.02
C ASN A 75 -3.15 -9.75 -0.96
N ILE A 76 -1.84 -9.95 -1.18
CA ILE A 76 -1.35 -11.03 -2.04
C ILE A 76 -1.41 -12.36 -1.28
N GLU A 77 -1.26 -12.31 0.04
CA GLU A 77 -1.37 -13.47 0.92
C GLU A 77 -2.40 -13.17 2.01
N ASP A 78 -3.18 -14.17 2.39
CA ASP A 78 -4.36 -14.00 3.23
C ASP A 78 -4.08 -13.50 4.65
N ASN A 79 -2.85 -13.63 5.13
CA ASN A 79 -2.52 -13.34 6.52
C ASN A 79 -1.81 -11.99 6.71
N GLU A 80 -1.58 -11.21 5.66
CA GLU A 80 -0.81 -9.99 5.79
C GLU A 80 -1.30 -8.94 4.80
N ILE A 81 -1.84 -7.84 5.33
CA ILE A 81 -2.28 -6.71 4.51
C ILE A 81 -1.18 -5.67 4.50
N ARG A 82 -0.79 -5.23 3.30
CA ARG A 82 0.16 -4.14 3.12
C ARG A 82 -0.57 -2.93 2.56
N TYR A 83 0.03 -1.77 2.71
CA TYR A 83 -0.60 -0.50 2.35
C TYR A 83 0.28 0.26 1.36
N ASP A 84 -0.34 0.78 0.32
CA ASP A 84 0.33 1.50 -0.75
C ASP A 84 -0.34 2.85 -0.95
N ILE A 85 0.43 3.92 -0.81
CA ILE A 85 -0.09 5.28 -0.98
C ILE A 85 -0.11 5.72 -2.43
N SER A 86 0.61 5.02 -3.30
CA SER A 86 0.61 5.32 -4.73
C SER A 86 -0.74 4.95 -5.34
N THR A 87 -1.34 5.88 -6.10
CA THR A 87 -2.62 5.66 -6.76
C THR A 87 -2.48 5.39 -8.26
N ASP A 88 -1.25 5.32 -8.75
CA ASP A 88 -1.00 5.02 -10.17
C ASP A 88 -1.34 3.55 -10.47
N ASP A 89 -1.81 3.30 -11.69
CA ASP A 89 -2.06 1.94 -12.15
C ASP A 89 -0.74 1.19 -12.25
N HIS A 90 -0.58 0.16 -11.43
CA HIS A 90 0.62 -0.67 -11.45
C HIS A 90 0.28 -2.04 -10.90
N GLY A 91 1.10 -3.02 -11.26
CA GLY A 91 0.99 -4.34 -10.67
C GLY A 91 1.97 -4.52 -9.53
N HIS A 92 1.78 -5.57 -8.77
CA HIS A 92 2.64 -5.94 -7.66
C HIS A 92 3.15 -7.36 -7.84
N PHE A 93 4.45 -7.52 -7.68
CA PHE A 93 5.10 -8.83 -7.73
C PHE A 93 5.62 -9.16 -6.33
N LYS A 94 5.25 -10.31 -5.80
CA LYS A 94 5.77 -10.77 -4.51
C LYS A 94 6.75 -11.92 -4.70
N CYS A 95 7.97 -11.76 -4.19
CA CYS A 95 8.96 -12.82 -4.17
C CYS A 95 8.65 -13.79 -3.04
N LYS A 96 8.47 -15.04 -3.35
CA LYS A 96 8.18 -16.09 -2.36
C LYS A 96 9.39 -16.39 -1.47
N SER A 97 10.59 -16.08 -1.95
CA SER A 97 11.82 -16.38 -1.23
C SER A 97 12.19 -15.30 -0.22
N CYS A 98 12.27 -14.04 -0.65
CA CYS A 98 12.66 -12.94 0.24
C CYS A 98 11.48 -12.14 0.80
N GLY A 99 10.26 -12.37 0.30
CA GLY A 99 9.06 -11.69 0.75
C GLY A 99 8.90 -10.26 0.28
N LYS A 100 9.83 -9.76 -0.53
CA LYS A 100 9.81 -8.39 -1.01
C LYS A 100 8.74 -8.19 -2.08
N ILE A 101 8.12 -6.99 -2.09
CA ILE A 101 7.13 -6.62 -3.08
C ILE A 101 7.73 -5.59 -4.02
N TYR A 102 7.60 -5.84 -5.31
CA TYR A 102 8.08 -4.97 -6.39
C TYR A 102 6.89 -4.41 -7.15
N ASP A 103 6.95 -3.14 -7.50
CA ASP A 103 5.97 -2.52 -8.37
C ASP A 103 6.42 -2.65 -9.83
N PHE A 104 5.47 -2.87 -10.73
CA PHE A 104 5.77 -2.84 -12.16
C PHE A 104 4.63 -2.11 -12.88
N LYS A 105 5.00 -1.44 -13.97
CA LYS A 105 4.03 -0.71 -14.77
C LYS A 105 3.20 -1.68 -15.59
N VAL A 106 1.91 -1.42 -15.64
CA VAL A 106 0.99 -2.20 -16.46
C VAL A 106 -0.13 -1.30 -16.93
N ASP A 107 -0.54 -1.50 -18.18
CA ASP A 107 -1.72 -0.84 -18.71
C ASP A 107 -2.93 -1.72 -18.45
N ILE A 108 -3.62 -1.45 -17.35
CA ILE A 108 -4.77 -2.26 -16.94
C ILE A 108 -5.92 -2.11 -17.94
N SER A 109 -6.01 -0.97 -18.62
CA SER A 109 -7.08 -0.73 -19.59
C SER A 109 -6.94 -1.62 -20.83
N SER A 110 -5.74 -2.14 -21.12
CA SER A 110 -5.51 -3.03 -22.25
C SER A 110 -5.92 -4.48 -21.98
N ILE A 111 -6.23 -4.80 -20.73
CA ILE A 111 -6.63 -6.16 -20.35
C ILE A 111 -8.10 -6.36 -20.71
N GLU A 112 -8.37 -7.33 -21.58
CA GLU A 112 -9.72 -7.66 -21.99
C GLU A 112 -10.34 -8.66 -21.02
N ALA A 113 -11.53 -8.33 -20.53
CA ALA A 113 -12.30 -9.21 -19.65
C ALA A 113 -13.76 -9.22 -20.16
N THR A 114 -13.98 -9.86 -21.30
CA THR A 114 -15.28 -9.83 -21.97
C THR A 114 -16.40 -10.45 -21.13
N ASP A 115 -16.06 -11.36 -20.23
CA ASP A 115 -17.02 -11.96 -19.32
C ASP A 115 -17.56 -10.94 -18.29
N LEU A 116 -16.90 -9.79 -18.15
CA LEU A 116 -17.27 -8.76 -17.20
C LEU A 116 -17.91 -7.52 -17.84
N ASN A 117 -18.37 -7.63 -19.09
CA ASN A 117 -18.90 -6.47 -19.82
C ASN A 117 -20.05 -5.75 -19.11
N ASP A 118 -20.90 -6.49 -18.42
CA ASP A 118 -22.04 -5.90 -17.72
C ASP A 118 -21.78 -5.65 -16.23
N PHE A 119 -20.53 -5.80 -15.79
CA PHE A 119 -20.16 -5.64 -14.39
C PHE A 119 -19.69 -4.23 -14.11
N GLU A 120 -20.09 -3.68 -12.97
CA GLU A 120 -19.52 -2.45 -12.46
C GLU A 120 -18.24 -2.79 -11.72
N ILE A 121 -17.08 -2.36 -12.23
CA ILE A 121 -15.78 -2.67 -11.63
C ILE A 121 -15.27 -1.44 -10.89
N ASN A 122 -15.14 -1.55 -9.57
CA ASN A 122 -14.73 -0.45 -8.73
C ASN A 122 -13.23 -0.44 -8.44
N ASP A 123 -12.56 -1.59 -8.59
CA ASP A 123 -11.12 -1.69 -8.35
C ASP A 123 -10.52 -2.81 -9.19
N LYS A 124 -9.28 -2.62 -9.61
CA LYS A 124 -8.53 -3.60 -10.41
C LYS A 124 -7.14 -3.75 -9.83
N ASN A 125 -6.75 -4.98 -9.56
CA ASN A 125 -5.44 -5.29 -9.00
C ASN A 125 -4.80 -6.42 -9.79
N ILE A 126 -3.50 -6.30 -10.05
CA ILE A 126 -2.73 -7.34 -10.73
C ILE A 126 -1.61 -7.77 -9.79
N TYR A 127 -1.59 -9.06 -9.45
CA TYR A 127 -0.60 -9.63 -8.54
C TYR A 127 0.11 -10.79 -9.21
N PHE A 128 1.44 -10.72 -9.22
CA PHE A 128 2.28 -11.84 -9.65
C PHE A 128 3.06 -12.35 -8.45
N LYS A 129 3.25 -13.65 -8.38
CA LYS A 129 4.07 -14.30 -7.36
C LYS A 129 5.13 -15.13 -8.04
N GLY A 130 6.32 -15.15 -7.49
CA GLY A 130 7.40 -15.93 -8.05
C GLY A 130 8.70 -15.69 -7.29
N ILE A 131 9.81 -15.70 -8.00
CA ILE A 131 11.15 -15.54 -7.43
C ILE A 131 11.82 -14.34 -8.10
N CYS A 132 12.25 -13.35 -7.30
CA CYS A 132 12.89 -12.17 -7.85
C CYS A 132 14.28 -12.50 -8.42
N PRO A 133 14.85 -11.61 -9.25
CA PRO A 133 16.15 -11.88 -9.87
C PRO A 133 17.27 -12.18 -8.89
N GLN A 134 17.32 -11.45 -7.76
CA GLN A 134 18.35 -11.68 -6.75
C GLN A 134 18.24 -13.04 -6.10
N CYS A 135 17.02 -13.49 -5.82
CA CYS A 135 16.81 -14.81 -5.22
C CYS A 135 17.06 -15.93 -6.22
N GLN A 136 16.77 -15.71 -7.50
CA GLN A 136 17.11 -16.68 -8.55
C GLN A 136 18.63 -16.86 -8.63
N MET A 137 19.39 -15.78 -8.58
CA MET A 137 20.84 -15.84 -8.60
C MET A 137 21.39 -16.57 -7.38
N SER A 138 20.87 -16.25 -6.19
CA SER A 138 21.27 -16.92 -4.95
C SER A 138 20.97 -18.42 -4.99
N ASN A 139 19.84 -18.81 -5.56
CA ASN A 139 19.45 -20.23 -5.67
C ASN A 139 20.34 -20.98 -6.67
N LYS A 140 20.81 -20.31 -7.73
CA LYS A 140 21.69 -20.93 -8.72
C LYS A 140 23.11 -21.15 -8.22
N GLU A 141 23.53 -20.41 -7.21
CA GLU A 141 24.86 -20.53 -6.62
C GLU A 141 24.99 -21.68 -5.63
N LYS A 142 23.87 -22.35 -5.33
CA LYS A 142 23.87 -23.48 -4.40
C LYS A 142 24.09 -24.82 -5.14
#